data_22c3107c594f967ad640f49a22e77c42
#
_entry.id   22c3107c594f967ad640f49a22e77c42
#
_cell.length_a   1.000
_cell.length_b   1.000
_cell.length_c   1.000
_cell.angle_alpha   90.00
_cell.angle_beta   90.00
_cell.angle_gamma   90.00
#
_symmetry.space_group_name_H-M   'P 1'
#
loop_
_entity.id
_entity.type
_entity.pdbx_description
1 polymer ?
#
loop_
_entity_poly.entity_id
_entity_poly.type
_entity_poly.pdbx_seq_one_letter_code
_entity_poly.pdbx_strand_id
1 'polypeptide(L)'
;DIRAMHQGSDITITEDKKLVGVVISDVVNNNISSLKQLYVAAEDNSCGIVVFCSENASFNLGDKIEVRVKDLSLENYKGLLELNGVPLVNIRKVGTGTITPRQTTVAEVIANIDQWQSTLVTVQGEYIPKLDTGTFGADKKATTNTIKDGETTINSYVSGYAKFYSETVPTGVKTITGIAGVNNNTPQLNIRNVDDIK
;
A
#
# COMPACT_ATOMS: atom_id res chain seq x y z
N ASP A 1 6.19 -18.51 3.37
CA ASP A 1 5.47 -17.25 3.39
C ASP A 1 5.63 -16.59 4.77
N ILE A 2 6.20 -15.37 4.81
CA ILE A 2 6.43 -14.64 6.06
C ILE A 2 5.10 -14.27 6.74
N ARG A 3 4.08 -13.89 5.98
CA ARG A 3 2.77 -13.53 6.52
C ARG A 3 2.10 -14.67 7.29
N ALA A 4 2.25 -15.91 6.81
CA ALA A 4 1.68 -17.09 7.45
C ALA A 4 2.28 -17.40 8.82
N MET A 5 3.38 -16.76 9.19
CA MET A 5 3.97 -16.90 10.53
C MET A 5 3.18 -16.11 11.59
N HIS A 6 2.43 -15.07 11.19
CA HIS A 6 1.56 -14.32 12.09
C HIS A 6 0.22 -15.06 12.26
N GLN A 7 0.05 -15.69 13.41
CA GLN A 7 -1.15 -16.47 13.75
C GLN A 7 -2.04 -15.73 14.78
N GLY A 8 -2.26 -14.42 14.56
CA GLY A 8 -3.12 -13.59 15.40
C GLY A 8 -2.43 -12.92 16.59
N SER A 9 -1.12 -13.14 16.77
CA SER A 9 -0.30 -12.45 17.76
C SER A 9 1.00 -11.99 17.14
N ASP A 10 1.48 -10.84 17.58
CA ASP A 10 2.78 -10.31 17.16
C ASP A 10 3.90 -11.26 17.60
N ILE A 11 4.88 -11.46 16.73
CA ILE A 11 5.98 -12.38 16.97
C ILE A 11 7.33 -11.77 16.58
N THR A 12 8.40 -12.27 17.16
CA THR A 12 9.76 -12.09 16.64
C THR A 12 10.11 -13.28 15.78
N ILE A 13 10.54 -13.03 14.54
CA ILE A 13 10.95 -14.09 13.60
C ILE A 13 12.31 -14.63 14.03
N THR A 14 12.38 -15.90 14.39
CA THR A 14 13.63 -16.56 14.83
C THR A 14 14.36 -17.27 13.70
N GLU A 15 13.63 -17.64 12.63
CA GLU A 15 14.19 -18.36 11.50
C GLU A 15 15.01 -17.45 10.58
N ASP A 16 16.12 -17.97 10.10
CA ASP A 16 16.96 -17.31 9.09
C ASP A 16 16.29 -17.41 7.71
N LYS A 17 15.29 -16.55 7.53
CA LYS A 17 14.51 -16.43 6.28
C LYS A 17 14.76 -15.09 5.61
N LYS A 18 14.32 -15.02 4.35
CA LYS A 18 14.32 -13.80 3.54
C LYS A 18 12.96 -13.57 2.94
N LEU A 19 12.52 -12.33 2.94
CA LEU A 19 11.44 -11.83 2.11
C LEU A 19 12.03 -11.36 0.78
N VAL A 20 11.43 -11.74 -0.33
CA VAL A 20 11.76 -11.19 -1.66
C VAL A 20 10.47 -10.70 -2.29
N GLY A 21 10.49 -9.48 -2.81
CA GLY A 21 9.33 -8.90 -3.47
C GLY A 21 9.66 -7.59 -4.17
N VAL A 22 8.65 -7.01 -4.78
CA VAL A 22 8.75 -5.75 -5.54
C VAL A 22 8.09 -4.63 -4.74
N VAL A 23 8.77 -3.51 -4.61
CA VAL A 23 8.22 -2.28 -4.00
C VAL A 23 7.12 -1.73 -4.90
N ILE A 24 5.90 -1.63 -4.37
CA ILE A 24 4.72 -1.11 -5.06
C ILE A 24 4.29 0.28 -4.56
N SER A 25 4.86 0.78 -3.48
CA SER A 25 4.68 2.17 -3.02
C SER A 25 5.53 3.14 -3.83
N ASP A 26 5.01 4.33 -4.07
CA ASP A 26 5.67 5.40 -4.83
C ASP A 26 6.17 6.49 -3.88
N VAL A 27 7.44 6.37 -3.47
CA VAL A 27 8.08 7.35 -2.58
C VAL A 27 8.31 8.69 -3.28
N VAL A 28 8.41 8.70 -4.62
CA VAL A 28 8.61 9.92 -5.41
C VAL A 28 7.38 10.81 -5.37
N ASN A 29 6.19 10.23 -5.55
CA ASN A 29 4.92 10.95 -5.44
C ASN A 29 4.44 11.11 -4.00
N ASN A 30 5.06 10.42 -3.05
CA ASN A 30 4.94 10.60 -1.61
C ASN A 30 3.50 10.44 -1.06
N ASN A 31 2.70 9.57 -1.69
CA ASN A 31 1.39 9.19 -1.13
C ASN A 31 1.52 7.99 -0.19
N ILE A 32 2.32 8.15 0.83
CA ILE A 32 2.60 7.18 1.90
C ILE A 32 2.46 7.87 3.25
N SER A 33 2.18 7.11 4.30
CA SER A 33 2.03 7.66 5.65
C SER A 33 3.37 8.05 6.28
N SER A 34 4.46 7.42 5.84
CA SER A 34 5.82 7.67 6.32
C SER A 34 6.85 7.28 5.27
N LEU A 35 7.94 8.02 5.14
CA LEU A 35 9.09 7.67 4.29
C LEU A 35 9.82 6.40 4.78
N LYS A 36 9.45 5.86 5.94
CA LYS A 36 9.92 4.57 6.46
C LYS A 36 9.10 3.38 5.93
N GLN A 37 7.95 3.63 5.29
CA GLN A 37 7.00 2.59 4.91
C GLN A 37 7.18 2.19 3.46
N LEU A 38 7.46 0.91 3.23
CA LEU A 38 7.47 0.31 1.90
C LEU A 38 6.35 -0.73 1.82
N TYR A 39 5.51 -0.65 0.80
CA TYR A 39 4.63 -1.75 0.43
C TYR A 39 5.36 -2.66 -0.53
N VAL A 40 5.46 -3.93 -0.18
CA VAL A 40 6.21 -4.93 -0.95
C VAL A 40 5.30 -6.08 -1.31
N ALA A 41 5.13 -6.35 -2.59
CA ALA A 41 4.30 -7.43 -3.11
C ALA A 41 5.16 -8.55 -3.71
N ALA A 42 4.67 -9.78 -3.65
CA ALA A 42 5.21 -10.89 -4.44
C ALA A 42 5.09 -10.58 -5.94
N GLU A 43 6.01 -11.09 -6.78
CA GLU A 43 6.00 -10.78 -8.23
C GLU A 43 4.71 -11.21 -8.94
N ASP A 44 4.08 -12.28 -8.46
CA ASP A 44 2.78 -12.76 -8.96
C ASP A 44 1.58 -12.03 -8.33
N ASN A 45 1.83 -11.03 -7.48
CA ASN A 45 0.81 -10.29 -6.74
C ASN A 45 -0.11 -11.17 -5.87
N SER A 46 0.34 -12.36 -5.50
CA SER A 46 -0.44 -13.28 -4.67
C SER A 46 -0.58 -12.83 -3.22
N CYS A 47 0.44 -12.13 -2.71
CA CYS A 47 0.48 -11.58 -1.35
C CYS A 47 1.40 -10.35 -1.29
N GLY A 48 1.26 -9.59 -0.21
CA GLY A 48 2.10 -8.43 0.07
C GLY A 48 2.24 -8.19 1.56
N ILE A 49 3.20 -7.34 1.94
CA ILE A 49 3.45 -6.96 3.32
C ILE A 49 4.04 -5.55 3.37
N VAL A 50 3.82 -4.85 4.47
CA VAL A 50 4.57 -3.63 4.76
C VAL A 50 5.92 -3.98 5.36
N VAL A 51 6.96 -3.31 4.87
CA VAL A 51 8.30 -3.25 5.47
C VAL A 51 8.45 -1.85 6.07
N PHE A 52 8.31 -1.75 7.39
CA PHE A 52 8.47 -0.49 8.10
C PHE A 52 9.89 -0.37 8.62
N CYS A 53 10.67 0.49 7.98
CA CYS A 53 12.11 0.65 8.24
C CYS A 53 12.37 1.44 9.52
N SER A 54 13.51 1.22 10.16
CA SER A 54 13.96 1.99 11.32
C SER A 54 14.25 3.46 10.98
N GLU A 55 14.59 3.73 9.71
CA GLU A 55 14.88 5.05 9.17
C GLU A 55 14.28 5.23 7.76
N ASN A 56 14.34 6.43 7.18
CA ASN A 56 13.77 6.70 5.86
C ASN A 56 14.39 5.81 4.79
N ALA A 57 13.55 5.12 4.03
CA ALA A 57 13.96 4.25 2.95
C ALA A 57 14.00 4.99 1.61
N SER A 58 14.95 4.63 0.75
CA SER A 58 15.14 5.22 -0.58
C SER A 58 14.95 4.22 -1.71
N PHE A 59 14.05 3.24 -1.52
CA PHE A 59 13.68 2.29 -2.58
C PHE A 59 12.52 2.86 -3.40
N ASN A 60 12.64 2.73 -4.72
CA ASN A 60 11.66 3.27 -5.65
C ASN A 60 10.61 2.23 -6.04
N LEU A 61 9.48 2.71 -6.55
CA LEU A 61 8.47 1.89 -7.21
C LEU A 61 9.14 1.01 -8.28
N GLY A 62 8.89 -0.30 -8.22
CA GLY A 62 9.47 -1.29 -9.12
C GLY A 62 10.83 -1.86 -8.69
N ASP A 63 11.42 -1.39 -7.60
CA ASP A 63 12.63 -2.03 -7.05
C ASP A 63 12.28 -3.41 -6.50
N LYS A 64 12.98 -4.44 -6.99
CA LYS A 64 12.93 -5.78 -6.39
C LYS A 64 13.93 -5.83 -5.25
N ILE A 65 13.44 -6.12 -4.06
CA ILE A 65 14.25 -6.12 -2.84
C ILE A 65 14.25 -7.50 -2.16
N GLU A 66 15.34 -7.79 -1.48
CA GLU A 66 15.48 -8.90 -0.54
C GLU A 66 15.65 -8.30 0.86
N VAL A 67 14.88 -8.80 1.84
CA VAL A 67 14.93 -8.39 3.24
C VAL A 67 15.27 -9.59 4.11
N ARG A 68 16.33 -9.49 4.92
CA ARG A 68 16.63 -10.48 5.97
C ARG A 68 15.68 -10.23 7.14
N VAL A 69 14.89 -11.24 7.50
CA VAL A 69 13.80 -11.06 8.47
C VAL A 69 14.07 -11.65 9.85
N LYS A 70 15.17 -12.37 10.02
CA LYS A 70 15.57 -12.91 11.34
C LYS A 70 15.70 -11.79 12.37
N ASP A 71 15.18 -12.04 13.56
CA ASP A 71 15.14 -11.14 14.70
C ASP A 71 14.29 -9.88 14.53
N LEU A 72 13.50 -9.79 13.43
CA LEU A 72 12.54 -8.71 13.21
C LEU A 72 11.17 -9.03 13.82
N SER A 73 10.44 -7.98 14.21
CA SER A 73 9.04 -8.06 14.63
C SER A 73 8.13 -8.20 13.41
N LEU A 74 7.23 -9.18 13.45
CA LEU A 74 6.10 -9.30 12.54
C LEU A 74 4.84 -9.02 13.33
N GLU A 75 4.17 -7.92 13.04
CA GLU A 75 3.08 -7.41 13.85
C GLU A 75 1.89 -6.93 13.02
N ASN A 76 0.73 -6.86 13.65
CA ASN A 76 -0.48 -6.31 13.08
C ASN A 76 -0.69 -4.87 13.60
N TYR A 77 -0.25 -3.89 12.85
CA TYR A 77 -0.46 -2.49 13.19
C TYR A 77 -1.78 -1.97 12.62
N LYS A 78 -2.80 -1.82 13.49
CA LYS A 78 -4.13 -1.29 13.11
C LYS A 78 -4.81 -2.04 11.95
N GLY A 79 -4.61 -3.35 11.89
CA GLY A 79 -5.15 -4.23 10.85
C GLY A 79 -4.20 -4.48 9.67
N LEU A 80 -3.11 -3.73 9.57
CA LEU A 80 -2.10 -3.89 8.51
C LEU A 80 -0.93 -4.72 9.02
N LEU A 81 -0.62 -5.82 8.34
CA LEU A 81 0.50 -6.67 8.69
C LEU A 81 1.82 -6.07 8.23
N GLU A 82 2.78 -5.95 9.14
CA GLU A 82 4.07 -5.35 8.84
C GLU A 82 5.26 -6.04 9.51
N LEU A 83 6.40 -5.99 8.83
CA LEU A 83 7.72 -6.17 9.44
C LEU A 83 8.14 -4.83 10.01
N ASN A 84 8.25 -4.71 11.34
CA ASN A 84 8.52 -3.45 12.00
C ASN A 84 9.98 -3.28 12.42
N GLY A 85 10.45 -2.03 12.38
CA GLY A 85 11.78 -1.65 12.83
C GLY A 85 12.93 -2.19 11.94
N VAL A 86 12.67 -2.42 10.65
CA VAL A 86 13.64 -3.06 9.74
C VAL A 86 14.85 -2.15 9.50
N PRO A 87 16.08 -2.55 9.92
CA PRO A 87 17.29 -1.80 9.60
C PRO A 87 17.56 -1.81 8.09
N LEU A 88 18.00 -0.69 7.50
CA LEU A 88 18.28 -0.64 6.06
C LEU A 88 19.37 -1.61 5.63
N VAL A 89 20.31 -1.95 6.52
CA VAL A 89 21.35 -2.97 6.24
C VAL A 89 20.77 -4.37 6.00
N ASN A 90 19.54 -4.63 6.44
CA ASN A 90 18.83 -5.89 6.19
C ASN A 90 18.20 -5.91 4.79
N ILE A 91 18.12 -4.78 4.10
CA ILE A 91 17.44 -4.64 2.82
C ILE A 91 18.47 -4.50 1.69
N ARG A 92 18.32 -5.30 0.66
CA ARG A 92 19.16 -5.22 -0.54
C ARG A 92 18.31 -5.17 -1.79
N LYS A 93 18.56 -4.19 -2.68
CA LYS A 93 18.01 -4.21 -4.04
C LYS A 93 18.68 -5.34 -4.83
N VAL A 94 17.87 -6.21 -5.41
CA VAL A 94 18.34 -7.39 -6.16
C VAL A 94 17.93 -7.34 -7.64
N GLY A 95 17.20 -6.30 -8.05
CA GLY A 95 16.77 -6.12 -9.43
C GLY A 95 15.63 -5.10 -9.53
N THR A 96 14.85 -5.25 -10.57
CA THR A 96 13.60 -4.53 -10.80
C THR A 96 12.50 -5.52 -11.16
N GLY A 97 11.24 -5.14 -10.96
CA GLY A 97 10.08 -5.94 -11.30
C GLY A 97 8.86 -5.06 -11.56
N THR A 98 7.88 -5.65 -12.21
CA THR A 98 6.57 -5.03 -12.45
C THR A 98 5.50 -5.94 -11.90
N ILE A 99 4.56 -5.38 -11.15
CA ILE A 99 3.42 -6.12 -10.63
C ILE A 99 2.21 -5.87 -11.53
N THR A 100 1.60 -6.95 -12.01
CA THR A 100 0.31 -6.88 -12.71
C THR A 100 -0.79 -6.74 -11.67
N PRO A 101 -1.58 -5.63 -11.68
CA PRO A 101 -2.66 -5.45 -10.74
C PRO A 101 -3.76 -6.51 -10.94
N ARG A 102 -4.32 -7.00 -9.84
CA ARG A 102 -5.51 -7.87 -9.87
C ARG A 102 -6.72 -7.06 -10.32
N GLN A 103 -7.38 -7.50 -11.41
CA GLN A 103 -8.66 -6.91 -11.83
C GLN A 103 -9.77 -7.45 -10.91
N THR A 104 -10.54 -6.54 -10.31
CA THR A 104 -11.52 -6.89 -9.27
C THR A 104 -12.57 -5.79 -9.09
N THR A 105 -13.44 -5.93 -8.08
CA THR A 105 -14.43 -4.94 -7.65
C THR A 105 -14.09 -4.40 -6.26
N VAL A 106 -14.66 -3.23 -5.90
CA VAL A 106 -14.51 -2.68 -4.55
C VAL A 106 -15.05 -3.65 -3.49
N ALA A 107 -16.17 -4.33 -3.78
CA ALA A 107 -16.75 -5.33 -2.88
C ALA A 107 -15.80 -6.51 -2.61
N GLU A 108 -15.14 -7.01 -3.66
CA GLU A 108 -14.16 -8.09 -3.51
C GLU A 108 -12.88 -7.65 -2.78
N VAL A 109 -12.41 -6.41 -2.98
CA VAL A 109 -11.29 -5.86 -2.19
C VAL A 109 -11.63 -5.87 -0.72
N ILE A 110 -12.82 -5.40 -0.34
CA ILE A 110 -13.28 -5.37 1.06
C ILE A 110 -13.39 -6.79 1.63
N ALA A 111 -14.02 -7.71 0.88
CA ALA A 111 -14.25 -9.09 1.32
C ALA A 111 -12.96 -9.89 1.51
N ASN A 112 -11.91 -9.57 0.76
CA ASN A 112 -10.64 -10.31 0.77
C ASN A 112 -9.48 -9.49 1.36
N ILE A 113 -9.76 -8.42 2.10
CA ILE A 113 -8.72 -7.47 2.52
C ILE A 113 -7.61 -8.12 3.34
N ASP A 114 -7.94 -9.09 4.20
CA ASP A 114 -6.95 -9.80 5.02
C ASP A 114 -5.91 -10.55 4.18
N GLN A 115 -6.31 -11.04 3.00
CA GLN A 115 -5.44 -11.75 2.08
C GLN A 115 -4.72 -10.78 1.12
N TRP A 116 -5.42 -9.73 0.68
CA TRP A 116 -4.97 -8.85 -0.40
C TRP A 116 -4.29 -7.57 0.09
N GLN A 117 -4.28 -7.29 1.39
CA GLN A 117 -3.55 -6.13 1.90
C GLN A 117 -2.09 -6.12 1.42
N SER A 118 -1.60 -4.94 1.10
CA SER A 118 -0.27 -4.71 0.53
C SER A 118 -0.05 -5.33 -0.86
N THR A 119 -1.12 -5.65 -1.60
CA THR A 119 -1.07 -6.02 -3.02
C THR A 119 -1.65 -4.93 -3.90
N LEU A 120 -1.44 -5.03 -5.21
CA LEU A 120 -1.91 -4.06 -6.19
C LEU A 120 -3.20 -4.57 -6.85
N VAL A 121 -4.25 -3.75 -6.82
CA VAL A 121 -5.54 -4.09 -7.43
C VAL A 121 -6.02 -2.99 -8.37
N THR A 122 -6.88 -3.33 -9.31
CA THR A 122 -7.55 -2.39 -10.22
C THR A 122 -9.05 -2.62 -10.16
N VAL A 123 -9.80 -1.54 -9.95
CA VAL A 123 -11.26 -1.51 -9.91
C VAL A 123 -11.82 -0.51 -10.91
N GLN A 124 -13.09 -0.66 -11.27
CA GLN A 124 -13.87 0.40 -11.92
C GLN A 124 -14.63 1.16 -10.84
N GLY A 125 -14.61 2.50 -10.88
CA GLY A 125 -15.32 3.27 -9.88
C GLY A 125 -15.20 4.78 -10.08
N GLU A 126 -15.96 5.51 -9.33
CA GLU A 126 -15.87 6.97 -9.26
C GLU A 126 -15.02 7.38 -8.06
N TYR A 127 -13.99 8.20 -8.31
CA TYR A 127 -13.18 8.77 -7.25
C TYR A 127 -13.80 10.08 -6.76
N ILE A 128 -14.33 10.08 -5.55
CA ILE A 128 -15.09 11.19 -4.96
C ILE A 128 -14.19 11.95 -3.98
N PRO A 129 -13.84 13.21 -4.29
CA PRO A 129 -13.02 14.02 -3.40
C PRO A 129 -13.78 14.37 -2.11
N LYS A 130 -13.06 14.37 -0.99
CA LYS A 130 -13.58 14.81 0.31
C LYS A 130 -13.74 16.32 0.40
N LEU A 131 -12.89 17.06 -0.32
CA LEU A 131 -12.82 18.52 -0.24
C LEU A 131 -13.73 19.17 -1.29
N ASP A 132 -14.42 20.23 -0.92
CA ASP A 132 -15.30 21.01 -1.82
C ASP A 132 -14.52 21.67 -2.97
N THR A 133 -13.20 21.78 -2.84
CA THR A 133 -12.30 22.23 -3.92
C THR A 133 -12.21 21.22 -5.08
N GLY A 134 -12.66 19.99 -4.89
CA GLY A 134 -12.55 18.93 -5.88
C GLY A 134 -11.13 18.40 -6.06
N THR A 135 -10.20 18.70 -5.14
CA THR A 135 -8.81 18.25 -5.20
C THR A 135 -8.59 16.94 -4.41
N PHE A 136 -7.49 16.24 -4.72
CA PHE A 136 -7.16 14.99 -4.02
C PHE A 136 -6.91 15.17 -2.53
N GLY A 137 -6.38 16.33 -2.11
CA GLY A 137 -6.04 16.59 -0.72
C GLY A 137 -5.73 18.06 -0.45
N ALA A 138 -5.18 18.32 0.73
CA ALA A 138 -4.74 19.66 1.18
C ALA A 138 -3.30 19.62 1.67
N ASP A 139 -2.60 20.77 1.55
CA ASP A 139 -1.21 20.90 2.00
C ASP A 139 -1.04 20.52 3.47
N LYS A 140 -0.08 19.65 3.75
CA LYS A 140 0.29 19.17 5.10
C LYS A 140 -0.84 18.55 5.90
N LYS A 141 -1.95 18.20 5.24
CA LYS A 141 -3.13 17.62 5.90
C LYS A 141 -3.59 16.36 5.17
N ALA A 142 -3.55 15.23 5.86
CA ALA A 142 -4.07 13.98 5.33
C ALA A 142 -5.56 14.11 4.99
N THR A 143 -5.95 13.55 3.86
CA THR A 143 -7.34 13.56 3.37
C THR A 143 -7.77 12.13 3.08
N THR A 144 -8.99 11.77 3.45
CA THR A 144 -9.58 10.48 3.10
C THR A 144 -10.72 10.73 2.12
N ASN A 145 -10.50 10.36 0.87
CA ASN A 145 -11.48 10.39 -0.20
C ASN A 145 -12.26 9.08 -0.25
N THR A 146 -13.21 8.97 -1.18
CA THR A 146 -14.03 7.77 -1.38
C THR A 146 -13.90 7.29 -2.81
N ILE A 147 -13.75 5.97 -3.00
CA ILE A 147 -13.94 5.31 -4.29
C ILE A 147 -15.28 4.58 -4.23
N LYS A 148 -16.16 4.85 -5.19
CA LYS A 148 -17.51 4.29 -5.26
C LYS A 148 -17.65 3.41 -6.51
N ASP A 149 -18.08 2.15 -6.30
CA ASP A 149 -18.38 1.15 -7.31
C ASP A 149 -19.83 0.67 -7.09
N GLY A 150 -20.76 1.12 -7.91
CA GLY A 150 -22.19 0.92 -7.67
C GLY A 150 -22.63 1.52 -6.33
N GLU A 151 -23.13 0.69 -5.42
CA GLU A 151 -23.51 1.09 -4.06
C GLU A 151 -22.39 0.84 -3.03
N THR A 152 -21.29 0.20 -3.44
CA THR A 152 -20.18 -0.12 -2.55
C THR A 152 -19.15 1.00 -2.55
N THR A 153 -18.63 1.33 -1.37
CA THR A 153 -17.61 2.37 -1.21
C THR A 153 -16.42 1.86 -0.42
N ILE A 154 -15.23 2.39 -0.74
CA ILE A 154 -14.00 2.15 -0.01
C ILE A 154 -13.24 3.47 0.17
N ASN A 155 -12.53 3.61 1.28
CA ASN A 155 -11.71 4.78 1.56
C ASN A 155 -10.45 4.81 0.68
N SER A 156 -10.00 6.00 0.31
CA SER A 156 -8.71 6.26 -0.35
C SER A 156 -7.97 7.38 0.37
N TYR A 157 -6.87 7.01 1.02
CA TYR A 157 -6.03 7.95 1.76
C TYR A 157 -5.13 8.73 0.80
N VAL A 158 -5.03 10.04 1.03
CA VAL A 158 -4.05 10.91 0.39
C VAL A 158 -3.26 11.68 1.45
N SER A 159 -1.95 11.52 1.41
CA SER A 159 -1.01 12.25 2.27
C SER A 159 -1.03 13.75 1.94
N GLY A 160 -0.98 14.61 2.96
CA GLY A 160 -0.79 16.05 2.73
C GLY A 160 0.58 16.42 2.16
N TYR A 161 1.46 15.46 1.99
CA TYR A 161 2.76 15.57 1.34
C TYR A 161 2.81 14.88 -0.04
N ALA A 162 1.71 14.27 -0.49
CA ALA A 162 1.61 13.72 -1.84
C ALA A 162 1.80 14.85 -2.86
N LYS A 163 2.64 14.65 -3.87
CA LYS A 163 2.94 15.70 -4.86
C LYS A 163 1.71 16.17 -5.64
N PHE A 164 0.68 15.34 -5.70
CA PHE A 164 -0.57 15.58 -6.42
C PHE A 164 -1.73 16.04 -5.53
N TYR A 165 -1.50 16.34 -4.24
CA TYR A 165 -2.59 16.67 -3.32
C TYR A 165 -3.50 17.81 -3.83
N SER A 166 -2.95 18.80 -4.55
CA SER A 166 -3.66 19.97 -5.07
C SER A 166 -4.25 19.76 -6.48
N GLU A 167 -4.01 18.61 -7.11
CA GLU A 167 -4.57 18.33 -8.42
C GLU A 167 -6.06 18.03 -8.33
N THR A 168 -6.81 18.34 -9.41
CA THR A 168 -8.24 18.11 -9.48
C THR A 168 -8.52 16.62 -9.71
N VAL A 169 -9.45 16.07 -8.94
CA VAL A 169 -9.92 14.69 -9.11
C VAL A 169 -10.72 14.57 -10.42
N PRO A 170 -10.39 13.60 -11.29
CA PRO A 170 -11.16 13.34 -12.51
C PRO A 170 -12.58 12.88 -12.17
N THR A 171 -13.58 13.41 -12.89
CA THR A 171 -14.98 13.06 -12.70
C THR A 171 -15.41 11.80 -13.45
N GLY A 172 -16.49 11.17 -12.99
CA GLY A 172 -17.10 9.99 -13.59
C GLY A 172 -16.36 8.69 -13.29
N VAL A 173 -16.89 7.58 -13.79
CA VAL A 173 -16.31 6.25 -13.60
C VAL A 173 -14.97 6.14 -14.31
N LYS A 174 -13.98 5.64 -13.61
CA LYS A 174 -12.59 5.48 -14.04
C LYS A 174 -12.10 4.08 -13.71
N THR A 175 -11.05 3.69 -14.42
CA THR A 175 -10.20 2.56 -14.02
C THR A 175 -9.22 3.06 -12.95
N ILE A 176 -9.34 2.54 -11.74
CA ILE A 176 -8.54 2.99 -10.58
C ILE A 176 -7.65 1.85 -10.13
N THR A 177 -6.34 2.06 -10.19
CA THR A 177 -5.34 1.15 -9.65
C THR A 177 -4.89 1.66 -8.29
N GLY A 178 -4.65 0.78 -7.34
CA GLY A 178 -4.18 1.19 -6.02
C GLY A 178 -3.67 0.02 -5.19
N ILE A 179 -3.06 0.37 -4.07
CA ILE A 179 -2.61 -0.59 -3.07
C ILE A 179 -3.79 -0.88 -2.14
N ALA A 180 -4.18 -2.16 -2.04
CA ALA A 180 -5.12 -2.61 -1.04
C ALA A 180 -4.49 -2.46 0.35
N GLY A 181 -5.09 -1.69 1.22
CA GLY A 181 -4.54 -1.36 2.53
C GLY A 181 -5.59 -1.43 3.63
N VAL A 182 -5.14 -1.32 4.86
CA VAL A 182 -6.00 -1.27 6.05
C VAL A 182 -5.52 -0.13 6.95
N ASN A 183 -6.45 0.60 7.54
CA ASN A 183 -6.14 1.57 8.58
C ASN A 183 -7.24 1.56 9.65
N ASN A 184 -6.86 1.34 10.92
CA ASN A 184 -7.78 1.14 12.03
C ASN A 184 -8.85 0.06 11.71
N ASN A 185 -8.41 -1.08 11.18
CA ASN A 185 -9.22 -2.21 10.73
C ASN A 185 -10.25 -1.85 9.62
N THR A 186 -10.09 -0.71 8.97
CA THR A 186 -10.95 -0.28 7.86
C THR A 186 -10.21 -0.47 6.52
N PRO A 187 -10.78 -1.22 5.56
CA PRO A 187 -10.19 -1.38 4.23
C PRO A 187 -10.03 -0.04 3.51
N GLN A 188 -8.96 0.07 2.77
CA GLN A 188 -8.63 1.22 1.92
C GLN A 188 -8.09 0.74 0.58
N LEU A 189 -8.30 1.56 -0.46
CA LEU A 189 -7.63 1.42 -1.75
C LEU A 189 -6.89 2.73 -2.04
N ASN A 190 -5.56 2.71 -1.91
CA ASN A 190 -4.75 3.91 -1.96
C ASN A 190 -4.02 4.02 -3.30
N ILE A 191 -4.34 5.05 -4.08
CA ILE A 191 -3.62 5.37 -5.32
C ILE A 191 -2.18 5.77 -4.97
N ARG A 192 -1.24 5.50 -5.85
CA ARG A 192 0.18 5.85 -5.66
C ARG A 192 0.50 7.22 -6.23
N ASN A 193 -0.14 7.55 -7.34
CA ASN A 193 -0.05 8.83 -8.05
C ASN A 193 -1.29 9.01 -8.96
N VAL A 194 -1.37 10.09 -9.71
CA VAL A 194 -2.52 10.40 -10.59
C VAL A 194 -2.66 9.45 -11.78
N ASP A 195 -1.57 8.83 -12.26
CA ASP A 195 -1.59 7.88 -13.36
C ASP A 195 -2.31 6.57 -13.01
N ASP A 196 -2.59 6.37 -11.73
CA ASP A 196 -3.39 5.26 -11.22
C ASP A 196 -4.89 5.42 -11.53
N ILE A 197 -5.34 6.60 -12.01
CA ILE A 197 -6.74 6.89 -12.40
C ILE A 197 -6.81 7.19 -13.90
N LYS A 198 -7.53 6.33 -14.66
CA LYS A 198 -7.63 6.41 -16.13
C LYS A 198 -9.07 6.36 -16.61
#